data_09b51daf7a18761231f2237b9073689f
#
_entry.id   09b51daf7a18761231f2237b9073689f
#
_cell.length_a   1.000
_cell.length_b   1.000
_cell.length_c   1.000
_cell.angle_alpha   90.00
_cell.angle_beta   90.00
_cell.angle_gamma   90.00
#
_symmetry.space_group_name_H-M   'P 1'
#
loop_
_entity.id
_entity.type
_entity.pdbx_description
1 polymer ?
#
loop_
_entity_poly.entity_id
_entity_poly.type
_entity_poly.pdbx_seq_one_letter_code
_entity_poly.pdbx_strand_id
1 'polypeptide(L)'
;RVALFDTIAAMLAALVIIPAMATTGAQLDQGGPGLMFIFLPSLFKSMPGGHIVAIIFFVAVFFAGLSSLLNLYEAPIATVQEKLHLNRKFSCLVIGVIGVIVSICIQGIVSDWMDILSIYICPLGAGLAGIIFFWVYGKNYVEEQVNLGRDKKFTGKYVPVCKYLYCPICIL
;
A
#
# COMPACT_ATOMS: atom_id res chain seq x y z
N ARG A 1 12.96 2.69 9.08
CA ARG A 1 12.02 3.54 9.86
C ARG A 1 10.60 3.45 9.30
N VAL A 2 10.40 3.62 7.98
CA VAL A 2 9.05 3.56 7.37
C VAL A 2 8.35 2.25 7.69
N ALA A 3 8.94 1.10 7.39
CA ALA A 3 8.36 -0.21 7.67
C ALA A 3 8.02 -0.44 9.15
N LEU A 4 8.85 0.10 10.06
CA LEU A 4 8.60 -0.01 11.51
C LEU A 4 7.36 0.79 11.93
N PHE A 5 7.23 2.03 11.44
CA PHE A 5 6.04 2.85 11.74
C PHE A 5 4.77 2.25 11.11
N ASP A 6 4.86 1.72 9.90
CA ASP A 6 3.77 1.04 9.22
C ASP A 6 3.29 -0.19 10.01
N THR A 7 4.22 -1.05 10.44
CA THR A 7 3.90 -2.21 11.29
C THR A 7 3.26 -1.81 12.61
N ILE A 8 3.80 -0.79 13.29
CA ILE A 8 3.23 -0.29 14.55
C ILE A 8 1.81 0.25 14.31
N ALA A 9 1.60 1.03 13.26
CA ALA A 9 0.28 1.57 12.93
C ALA A 9 -0.74 0.46 12.64
N ALA A 10 -0.34 -0.56 11.87
CA ALA A 10 -1.18 -1.73 11.58
C ALA A 10 -1.53 -2.51 12.85
N MET A 11 -0.57 -2.74 13.74
CA MET A 11 -0.81 -3.41 15.03
C MET A 11 -1.76 -2.60 15.95
N LEU A 12 -1.58 -1.28 16.01
CA LEU A 12 -2.48 -0.41 16.79
C LEU A 12 -3.90 -0.43 16.22
N ALA A 13 -4.05 -0.39 14.89
CA ALA A 13 -5.35 -0.51 14.25
C ALA A 13 -6.02 -1.85 14.58
N ALA A 14 -5.29 -2.96 14.49
CA ALA A 14 -5.80 -4.29 14.86
C ALA A 14 -6.22 -4.38 16.33
N LEU A 15 -5.43 -3.81 17.25
CA LEU A 15 -5.74 -3.77 18.69
C LEU A 15 -7.02 -2.98 19.00
N VAL A 16 -7.39 -2.02 18.17
CA VAL A 16 -8.64 -1.26 18.35
C VAL A 16 -9.82 -1.98 17.68
N ILE A 17 -9.63 -2.45 16.44
CA ILE A 17 -10.71 -3.00 15.62
C ILE A 17 -11.15 -4.38 16.11
N ILE A 18 -10.22 -5.28 16.42
CA ILE A 18 -10.54 -6.66 16.80
C ILE A 18 -11.41 -6.73 18.09
N PRO A 19 -11.06 -6.04 19.18
CA PRO A 19 -11.92 -6.00 20.36
C PRO A 19 -13.28 -5.34 20.08
N ALA A 20 -13.31 -4.30 19.26
CA ALA A 20 -14.55 -3.64 18.87
C ALA A 20 -15.49 -4.58 18.11
N MET A 21 -14.96 -5.38 17.19
CA MET A 21 -15.73 -6.43 16.48
C MET A 21 -16.26 -7.49 17.45
N ALA A 22 -15.43 -7.94 18.39
CA ALA A 22 -15.81 -8.94 19.39
C ALA A 22 -16.96 -8.46 20.29
N THR A 23 -16.99 -7.18 20.66
CA THR A 23 -18.06 -6.62 21.51
C THR A 23 -19.38 -6.45 20.78
N THR A 24 -19.38 -6.28 19.47
CA THR A 24 -20.58 -6.11 18.66
C THR A 24 -21.14 -7.43 18.12
N GLY A 25 -20.48 -8.57 18.40
CA GLY A 25 -20.88 -9.89 17.90
C GLY A 25 -20.72 -10.02 16.37
N ALA A 26 -19.94 -9.15 15.74
CA ALA A 26 -19.64 -9.22 14.31
C ALA A 26 -18.73 -10.42 14.02
N GLN A 27 -18.91 -11.02 12.84
CA GLN A 27 -18.00 -12.07 12.40
C GLN A 27 -16.62 -11.49 12.13
N LEU A 28 -15.58 -12.16 12.64
CA LEU A 28 -14.17 -11.72 12.49
C LEU A 28 -13.60 -11.93 11.09
N ASP A 29 -14.40 -12.42 10.17
CA ASP A 29 -14.07 -12.60 8.75
C ASP A 29 -14.28 -11.33 7.88
N GLN A 30 -14.83 -10.28 8.49
CA GLN A 30 -15.04 -8.99 7.80
C GLN A 30 -13.70 -8.29 7.58
N GLY A 31 -13.36 -8.06 6.33
CA GLY A 31 -12.13 -7.37 5.92
C GLY A 31 -12.38 -6.33 4.82
N GLY A 32 -11.31 -5.68 4.39
CA GLY A 32 -11.32 -4.77 3.26
C GLY A 32 -12.28 -3.58 3.37
N PRO A 33 -12.87 -3.14 2.26
CA PRO A 33 -13.78 -1.99 2.22
C PRO A 33 -15.04 -2.17 3.08
N GLY A 34 -15.53 -3.42 3.23
CA GLY A 34 -16.70 -3.72 4.05
C GLY A 34 -16.49 -3.39 5.51
N LEU A 35 -15.32 -3.71 6.06
CA LEU A 35 -14.95 -3.36 7.43
C LEU A 35 -14.96 -1.84 7.63
N MET A 36 -14.38 -1.09 6.71
CA MET A 36 -14.20 0.36 6.84
C MET A 36 -15.49 1.15 6.62
N PHE A 37 -16.32 0.77 5.64
CA PHE A 37 -17.47 1.59 5.23
C PHE A 37 -18.82 1.07 5.72
N ILE A 38 -18.91 -0.18 6.15
CA ILE A 38 -20.15 -0.77 6.68
C ILE A 38 -20.05 -0.99 8.18
N PHE A 39 -19.02 -1.70 8.62
CA PHE A 39 -18.89 -2.07 10.04
C PHE A 39 -18.52 -0.89 10.94
N LEU A 40 -17.47 -0.13 10.63
CA LEU A 40 -17.02 0.98 11.46
C LEU A 40 -18.09 2.08 11.62
N PRO A 41 -18.87 2.50 10.60
CA PRO A 41 -19.98 3.42 10.81
C PRO A 41 -21.05 2.89 11.76
N SER A 42 -21.36 1.59 11.71
CA SER A 42 -22.34 0.99 12.61
C SER A 42 -21.83 0.96 14.05
N LEU A 43 -20.52 0.68 14.24
CA LEU A 43 -19.85 0.75 15.53
C LEU A 43 -19.90 2.18 16.12
N PHE A 44 -19.58 3.19 15.31
CA PHE A 44 -19.60 4.58 15.79
C PHE A 44 -21.00 5.02 16.23
N LYS A 45 -22.07 4.54 15.58
CA LYS A 45 -23.45 4.83 16.00
C LYS A 45 -23.77 4.29 17.37
N SER A 46 -23.15 3.20 17.82
CA SER A 46 -23.38 2.60 19.13
C SER A 46 -22.59 3.27 20.25
N MET A 47 -21.64 4.14 19.95
CA MET A 47 -20.76 4.80 20.92
C MET A 47 -21.29 6.18 21.34
N PRO A 48 -21.19 6.58 22.63
CA PRO A 48 -21.47 7.95 23.03
C PRO A 48 -20.46 8.91 22.37
N GLY A 49 -20.95 9.95 21.67
CA GLY A 49 -20.10 10.86 20.90
C GLY A 49 -19.57 10.30 19.59
N GLY A 50 -20.02 9.14 19.14
CA GLY A 50 -19.56 8.44 17.94
C GLY A 50 -19.66 9.26 16.66
N HIS A 51 -20.58 10.24 16.57
CA HIS A 51 -20.67 11.14 15.41
C HIS A 51 -19.42 11.98 15.22
N ILE A 52 -18.85 12.52 16.30
CA ILE A 52 -17.62 13.33 16.21
C ILE A 52 -16.43 12.43 15.83
N VAL A 53 -16.34 11.26 16.45
CA VAL A 53 -15.30 10.27 16.13
C VAL A 53 -15.39 9.83 14.68
N ALA A 54 -16.59 9.57 14.17
CA ALA A 54 -16.82 9.21 12.77
C ALA A 54 -16.37 10.29 11.80
N ILE A 55 -16.70 11.56 12.06
CA ILE A 55 -16.27 12.68 11.21
C ILE A 55 -14.75 12.77 11.15
N ILE A 56 -14.08 12.76 12.31
CA ILE A 56 -12.61 12.83 12.38
C ILE A 56 -11.98 11.65 11.63
N PHE A 57 -12.51 10.44 11.87
CA PHE A 57 -12.03 9.22 11.23
C PHE A 57 -12.15 9.29 9.70
N PHE A 58 -13.33 9.62 9.16
CA PHE A 58 -13.53 9.65 7.72
C PHE A 58 -12.79 10.79 7.03
N VAL A 59 -12.60 11.93 7.69
CA VAL A 59 -11.74 13.01 7.21
C VAL A 59 -10.27 12.53 7.13
N ALA A 60 -9.78 11.84 8.16
CA ALA A 60 -8.44 11.27 8.15
C ALA A 60 -8.28 10.22 7.04
N VAL A 61 -9.24 9.31 6.88
CA VAL A 61 -9.27 8.30 5.80
C VAL A 61 -9.27 8.95 4.42
N PHE A 62 -10.05 10.02 4.24
CA PHE A 62 -10.07 10.76 2.99
C PHE A 62 -8.70 11.33 2.62
N PHE A 63 -8.02 12.00 3.55
CA PHE A 63 -6.68 12.54 3.29
C PHE A 63 -5.62 11.44 3.12
N ALA A 64 -5.71 10.36 3.86
CA ALA A 64 -4.85 9.20 3.69
C ALA A 64 -5.03 8.56 2.30
N GLY A 65 -6.29 8.40 1.87
CA GLY A 65 -6.62 7.91 0.53
C GLY A 65 -6.10 8.81 -0.58
N LEU A 66 -6.29 10.12 -0.45
CA LEU A 66 -5.78 11.10 -1.42
C LEU A 66 -4.25 11.04 -1.55
N SER A 67 -3.53 11.01 -0.43
CA SER A 67 -2.06 10.95 -0.46
C SER A 67 -1.54 9.66 -1.09
N SER A 68 -2.18 8.52 -0.80
CA SER A 68 -1.86 7.24 -1.42
C SER A 68 -2.13 7.23 -2.92
N LEU A 69 -3.25 7.81 -3.33
CA LEU A 69 -3.66 7.92 -4.73
C LEU A 69 -2.67 8.76 -5.54
N LEU A 70 -2.23 9.90 -5.01
CA LEU A 70 -1.22 10.73 -5.65
C LEU A 70 0.09 9.96 -5.90
N ASN A 71 0.56 9.21 -4.91
CA ASN A 71 1.77 8.41 -5.05
C ASN A 71 1.62 7.28 -6.08
N LEU A 72 0.48 6.60 -6.11
CA LEU A 72 0.22 5.51 -7.06
C LEU A 72 0.09 6.03 -8.51
N TYR A 73 -0.49 7.20 -8.70
CA TYR A 73 -0.65 7.78 -10.04
C TYR A 73 0.64 8.40 -10.58
N GLU A 74 1.62 8.76 -9.75
CA GLU A 74 2.86 9.37 -10.20
C GLU A 74 3.66 8.45 -11.14
N ALA A 75 3.75 7.15 -10.85
CA ALA A 75 4.48 6.19 -11.68
C ALA A 75 3.91 6.05 -13.11
N PRO A 76 2.61 5.79 -13.32
CA PRO A 76 2.02 5.76 -14.66
C PRO A 76 2.07 7.11 -15.37
N ILE A 77 1.90 8.23 -14.66
CA ILE A 77 2.03 9.57 -15.24
C ILE A 77 3.44 9.80 -15.77
N ALA A 78 4.47 9.49 -14.97
CA ALA A 78 5.87 9.61 -15.38
C ALA A 78 6.16 8.74 -16.60
N THR A 79 5.68 7.50 -16.62
CA THR A 79 5.85 6.59 -17.75
C THR A 79 5.22 7.12 -19.05
N VAL A 80 4.03 7.70 -18.96
CA VAL A 80 3.33 8.31 -20.11
C VAL A 80 4.09 9.55 -20.61
N GLN A 81 4.59 10.38 -19.67
CA GLN A 81 5.41 11.54 -20.03
C GLN A 81 6.67 11.15 -20.80
N GLU A 82 7.41 10.15 -20.30
CA GLU A 82 8.66 9.70 -20.92
C GLU A 82 8.43 9.05 -22.29
N LYS A 83 7.44 8.16 -22.41
CA LYS A 83 7.21 7.41 -23.64
C LYS A 83 6.52 8.22 -24.73
N LEU A 84 5.59 9.09 -24.38
CA LEU A 84 4.77 9.85 -25.31
C LEU A 84 5.22 11.31 -25.46
N HIS A 85 6.25 11.72 -24.71
CA HIS A 85 6.77 13.10 -24.69
C HIS A 85 5.67 14.15 -24.44
N LEU A 86 4.66 13.81 -23.65
CA LEU A 86 3.50 14.65 -23.37
C LEU A 86 3.76 15.60 -22.19
N ASN A 87 3.07 16.73 -22.20
CA ASN A 87 3.08 17.65 -21.07
C ASN A 87 2.46 17.00 -19.82
N ARG A 88 3.01 17.29 -18.63
CA ARG A 88 2.53 16.73 -17.35
C ARG A 88 1.02 16.88 -17.14
N LYS A 89 0.45 18.04 -17.48
CA LYS A 89 -0.99 18.31 -17.35
C LYS A 89 -1.83 17.35 -18.20
N PHE A 90 -1.41 17.07 -19.42
CA PHE A 90 -2.11 16.18 -20.33
C PHE A 90 -1.96 14.72 -19.89
N SER A 91 -0.78 14.31 -19.44
CA SER A 91 -0.54 12.96 -18.89
C SER A 91 -1.40 12.70 -17.66
N CYS A 92 -1.50 13.66 -16.73
CA CYS A 92 -2.38 13.56 -15.58
C CYS A 92 -3.85 13.41 -15.98
N LEU A 93 -4.30 14.18 -16.97
CA LEU A 93 -5.68 14.11 -17.45
C LEU A 93 -5.98 12.74 -18.08
N VAL A 94 -5.10 12.25 -18.95
CA VAL A 94 -5.26 10.95 -19.62
C VAL A 94 -5.33 9.82 -18.58
N ILE A 95 -4.35 9.75 -17.68
CA ILE A 95 -4.31 8.71 -16.65
C ILE A 95 -5.49 8.85 -15.68
N GLY A 96 -5.89 10.08 -15.34
CA GLY A 96 -7.06 10.32 -14.50
C GLY A 96 -8.35 9.83 -15.14
N VAL A 97 -8.59 10.11 -16.42
CA VAL A 97 -9.78 9.63 -17.15
C VAL A 97 -9.79 8.11 -17.25
N ILE A 98 -8.65 7.49 -17.58
CA ILE A 98 -8.53 6.02 -17.61
C ILE A 98 -8.83 5.44 -16.23
N GLY A 99 -8.28 6.02 -15.16
CA GLY A 99 -8.52 5.58 -13.80
C GLY A 99 -9.99 5.66 -13.39
N VAL A 100 -10.69 6.72 -13.75
CA VAL A 100 -12.14 6.86 -13.50
C VAL A 100 -12.94 5.79 -14.25
N ILE A 101 -12.65 5.57 -15.53
CA ILE A 101 -13.35 4.54 -16.34
C ILE A 101 -13.13 3.15 -15.73
N VAL A 102 -11.88 2.80 -15.43
CA VAL A 102 -11.54 1.51 -14.82
C VAL A 102 -12.21 1.36 -13.43
N SER A 103 -12.22 2.42 -12.62
CA SER A 103 -12.88 2.41 -11.31
C SER A 103 -14.38 2.12 -11.40
N ILE A 104 -15.07 2.72 -12.36
CA ILE A 104 -16.51 2.47 -12.59
C ILE A 104 -16.73 1.03 -13.05
N CYS A 105 -15.90 0.50 -13.95
CA CYS A 105 -16.02 -0.87 -14.45
C CYS A 105 -15.79 -1.93 -13.36
N ILE A 106 -14.91 -1.66 -12.41
CA ILE A 106 -14.50 -2.62 -11.36
C ILE A 106 -15.37 -2.49 -10.10
N GLN A 107 -16.24 -1.50 -10.01
CA GLN A 107 -17.00 -1.20 -8.78
C GLN A 107 -17.71 -2.42 -8.16
N GLY A 108 -18.22 -3.36 -8.99
CA GLY A 108 -18.90 -4.56 -8.50
C GLY A 108 -17.97 -5.65 -7.94
N ILE A 109 -16.68 -5.61 -8.25
CA ILE A 109 -15.68 -6.65 -7.90
C ILE A 109 -14.48 -6.07 -7.16
N VAL A 110 -14.61 -4.88 -6.56
CA VAL A 110 -13.50 -4.16 -5.91
C VAL A 110 -12.83 -5.03 -4.84
N SER A 111 -13.59 -5.75 -4.03
CA SER A 111 -13.06 -6.60 -2.96
C SER A 111 -12.17 -7.70 -3.52
N ASP A 112 -12.70 -8.48 -4.47
CA ASP A 112 -11.97 -9.60 -5.09
C ASP A 112 -10.74 -9.09 -5.87
N TRP A 113 -10.88 -7.93 -6.52
CA TRP A 113 -9.77 -7.30 -7.23
C TRP A 113 -8.66 -6.83 -6.29
N MET A 114 -9.01 -6.27 -5.15
CA MET A 114 -8.04 -5.88 -4.11
C MET A 114 -7.31 -7.10 -3.56
N ASP A 115 -7.99 -8.21 -3.34
CA ASP A 115 -7.39 -9.45 -2.85
C ASP A 115 -6.39 -10.02 -3.87
N ILE A 116 -6.76 -10.06 -5.15
CA ILE A 116 -5.84 -10.49 -6.23
C ILE A 116 -4.59 -9.61 -6.28
N LEU A 117 -4.76 -8.29 -6.22
CA LEU A 117 -3.63 -7.36 -6.24
C LEU A 117 -2.72 -7.53 -5.03
N SER A 118 -3.30 -7.62 -3.83
CA SER A 118 -2.55 -7.65 -2.57
C SER A 118 -1.87 -9.00 -2.33
N ILE A 119 -2.55 -10.11 -2.66
CA ILE A 119 -2.07 -11.46 -2.36
C ILE A 119 -1.10 -11.96 -3.44
N TYR A 120 -1.35 -11.66 -4.71
CA TYR A 120 -0.55 -12.21 -5.81
C TYR A 120 0.36 -11.17 -6.48
N ILE A 121 -0.19 -10.04 -6.91
CA ILE A 121 0.55 -9.10 -7.75
C ILE A 121 1.60 -8.32 -6.96
N CYS A 122 1.28 -7.84 -5.76
CA CYS A 122 2.24 -7.10 -4.94
C CYS A 122 3.43 -7.94 -4.48
N PRO A 123 3.27 -9.18 -3.97
CA PRO A 123 4.41 -10.03 -3.62
C PRO A 123 5.26 -10.41 -4.82
N LEU A 124 4.63 -10.73 -5.97
CA LEU A 124 5.36 -10.99 -7.21
C LEU A 124 6.17 -9.77 -7.67
N GLY A 125 5.58 -8.59 -7.64
CA GLY A 125 6.28 -7.33 -7.95
C GLY A 125 7.46 -7.07 -7.02
N ALA A 126 7.28 -7.28 -5.72
CA ALA A 126 8.35 -7.17 -4.73
C ALA A 126 9.46 -8.20 -4.96
N GLY A 127 9.10 -9.45 -5.26
CA GLY A 127 10.03 -10.51 -5.59
C GLY A 127 10.85 -10.21 -6.85
N LEU A 128 10.21 -9.77 -7.92
CA LEU A 128 10.87 -9.38 -9.17
C LEU A 128 11.81 -8.18 -8.97
N ALA A 129 11.37 -7.16 -8.23
CA ALA A 129 12.22 -6.02 -7.89
C ALA A 129 13.46 -6.46 -7.08
N GLY A 130 13.27 -7.38 -6.12
CA GLY A 130 14.36 -7.97 -5.36
C GLY A 130 15.34 -8.77 -6.23
N ILE A 131 14.82 -9.57 -7.17
CA ILE A 131 15.67 -10.32 -8.10
C ILE A 131 16.49 -9.36 -8.96
N ILE A 132 15.87 -8.34 -9.56
CA ILE A 132 16.58 -7.36 -10.36
C ILE A 132 17.67 -6.66 -9.52
N PHE A 133 17.32 -6.22 -8.31
CA PHE A 133 18.24 -5.47 -7.48
C PHE A 133 19.41 -6.30 -6.94
N PHE A 134 19.17 -7.53 -6.46
CA PHE A 134 20.20 -8.35 -5.81
C PHE A 134 20.91 -9.33 -6.76
N TRP A 135 20.27 -9.75 -7.86
CA TRP A 135 20.84 -10.75 -8.77
C TRP A 135 21.36 -10.12 -10.07
N VAL A 136 20.62 -9.21 -10.68
CA VAL A 136 21.00 -8.60 -11.96
C VAL A 136 22.05 -7.51 -11.78
N TYR A 137 21.79 -6.55 -10.89
CA TYR A 137 22.75 -5.46 -10.62
C TYR A 137 23.94 -5.89 -9.76
N GLY A 138 23.77 -6.91 -8.94
CA GLY A 138 24.83 -7.52 -8.16
C GLY A 138 25.28 -6.73 -6.93
N LYS A 139 26.23 -7.35 -6.19
CA LYS A 139 26.64 -6.87 -4.87
C LYS A 139 27.23 -5.46 -4.86
N ASN A 140 28.06 -5.12 -5.84
CA ASN A 140 28.75 -3.83 -5.86
C ASN A 140 27.79 -2.66 -6.03
N TYR A 141 26.82 -2.78 -6.93
CA TYR A 141 25.77 -1.78 -7.14
C TYR A 141 24.90 -1.61 -5.88
N VAL A 142 24.50 -2.72 -5.27
CA VAL A 142 23.69 -2.71 -4.04
C VAL A 142 24.41 -2.00 -2.90
N GLU A 143 25.71 -2.29 -2.70
CA GLU A 143 26.54 -1.63 -1.66
C GLU A 143 26.68 -0.13 -1.93
N GLU A 144 26.86 0.27 -3.17
CA GLU A 144 26.95 1.68 -3.55
C GLU A 144 25.65 2.42 -3.27
N GLN A 145 24.51 1.88 -3.73
CA GLN A 145 23.20 2.51 -3.56
C GLN A 145 22.77 2.61 -2.09
N VAL A 146 23.03 1.57 -1.30
CA VAL A 146 22.68 1.57 0.15
C VAL A 146 23.56 2.52 0.95
N ASN A 147 24.78 2.79 0.49
CA ASN A 147 25.70 3.70 1.16
C ASN A 147 25.58 5.16 0.69
N LEU A 148 24.80 5.45 -0.34
CA LEU A 148 24.51 6.80 -0.80
C LEU A 148 23.92 7.65 0.33
N GLY A 149 24.58 8.76 0.65
CA GLY A 149 24.16 9.69 1.70
C GLY A 149 24.35 9.21 3.15
N ARG A 150 25.19 8.19 3.39
CA ARG A 150 25.53 7.69 4.73
C ARG A 150 26.96 8.06 5.13
N ASP A 151 27.11 8.58 6.33
CA ASP A 151 28.43 8.88 6.92
C ASP A 151 29.21 7.60 7.28
N LYS A 152 28.51 6.55 7.73
CA LYS A 152 29.08 5.24 8.05
C LYS A 152 28.67 4.21 7.00
N LYS A 153 29.67 3.68 6.29
CA LYS A 153 29.45 2.64 5.28
C LYS A 153 28.90 1.37 5.93
N PHE A 154 27.81 0.87 5.40
CA PHE A 154 27.19 -0.37 5.81
C PHE A 154 27.88 -1.53 5.07
N THR A 155 28.43 -2.48 5.81
CA THR A 155 29.15 -3.62 5.22
C THR A 155 28.17 -4.57 4.55
N GLY A 156 28.48 -5.05 3.34
CA GLY A 156 27.58 -5.88 2.50
C GLY A 156 27.23 -7.28 3.01
N LYS A 157 27.37 -7.56 4.31
CA LYS A 157 26.96 -8.84 4.92
C LYS A 157 25.46 -9.12 4.83
N TYR A 158 24.65 -8.09 4.62
CA TYR A 158 23.21 -8.24 4.44
C TYR A 158 22.81 -8.70 3.03
N VAL A 159 23.65 -8.47 2.02
CA VAL A 159 23.37 -8.80 0.63
C VAL A 159 23.03 -10.28 0.42
N PRO A 160 23.81 -11.25 0.95
CA PRO A 160 23.44 -12.67 0.81
C PRO A 160 22.14 -13.01 1.53
N VAL A 161 21.86 -12.40 2.68
CA VAL A 161 20.59 -12.60 3.40
C VAL A 161 19.41 -12.09 2.57
N CYS A 162 19.50 -10.90 2.03
CA CYS A 162 18.47 -10.36 1.15
C CYS A 162 18.33 -11.17 -0.13
N LYS A 163 19.42 -11.65 -0.72
CA LYS A 163 19.42 -12.44 -1.94
C LYS A 163 18.74 -13.81 -1.78
N TYR A 164 19.04 -14.51 -0.68
CA TYR A 164 18.60 -15.91 -0.49
C TYR A 164 17.40 -16.06 0.44
N LEU A 165 17.08 -15.07 1.26
CA LEU A 165 15.95 -15.10 2.17
C LEU A 165 14.78 -14.24 1.67
N TYR A 166 15.05 -12.97 1.34
CA TYR A 166 13.99 -12.04 0.93
C TYR A 166 13.33 -12.45 -0.39
N CYS A 167 14.10 -12.74 -1.45
CA CYS A 167 13.52 -13.07 -2.75
C CYS A 167 12.62 -14.33 -2.73
N PRO A 168 13.01 -15.46 -2.09
CA PRO A 168 12.11 -16.62 -1.97
C PRO A 168 10.87 -16.34 -1.12
N ILE A 169 10.99 -15.58 0.00
CA ILE A 169 9.85 -15.26 0.86
C ILE A 169 8.82 -14.38 0.15
N CYS A 170 9.25 -13.49 -0.74
CA CYS A 170 8.31 -12.66 -1.52
C CYS A 170 7.58 -13.42 -2.63
N ILE A 171 8.06 -14.62 -3.02
CA ILE A 171 7.47 -15.42 -4.10
C ILE A 171 6.59 -16.57 -3.52
N LEU A 172 6.81 -16.94 -2.27
CA LEU A 172 6.04 -17.96 -1.53
C LEU A 172 4.72 -17.37 -1.03
#